data_a01bee713f1e23fc1f9408011fa3fdc1
#
_entry.id   a01bee713f1e23fc1f9408011fa3fdc1
#
_cell.length_a   1.000
_cell.length_b   1.000
_cell.length_c   1.000
_cell.angle_alpha   90.00
_cell.angle_beta   90.00
_cell.angle_gamma   90.00
#
_symmetry.space_group_name_H-M   'P 1'
#
loop_
_entity.id
_entity.type
_entity.pdbx_description
1 polymer ?
#
loop_
_entity_poly.entity_id
_entity_poly.type
_entity_poly.pdbx_seq_one_letter_code
_entity_poly.pdbx_strand_id
1 'polypeptide(L)'
;MVGRIWHGWTTPQNADVYENLLKTEIFPGIAAKNVPGYREIQLFRRPLADEVEFITLMWFDSWEAVKQFAGDDYETAYVPAKARQVLSRFDATSQHYEIRERLAY
;
A
#
# COMPACT_ATOMS: atom_id res chain seq x y z
N MET A 1 -11.09 2.72 13.33
CA MET A 1 -9.87 2.70 12.51
C MET A 1 -10.07 1.81 11.30
N VAL A 2 -9.54 2.21 10.16
CA VAL A 2 -9.72 1.53 8.89
C VAL A 2 -8.37 1.12 8.33
N GLY A 3 -8.24 -0.13 7.87
CA GLY A 3 -7.07 -0.63 7.17
C GLY A 3 -7.32 -0.63 5.67
N ARG A 4 -6.36 -0.11 4.90
CA ARG A 4 -6.38 -0.12 3.43
C ARG A 4 -5.31 -1.08 2.95
N ILE A 5 -5.72 -2.10 2.19
CA ILE A 5 -4.84 -3.18 1.75
C ILE A 5 -4.75 -3.19 0.22
N TRP A 6 -3.53 -3.32 -0.29
CA TRP A 6 -3.28 -3.40 -1.72
C TRP A 6 -2.19 -4.43 -2.01
N HIS A 7 -2.34 -5.16 -3.10
CA HIS A 7 -1.42 -6.21 -3.53
C HIS A 7 -0.76 -5.87 -4.85
N GLY A 8 0.56 -6.10 -4.91
CA GLY A 8 1.33 -6.02 -6.14
C GLY A 8 2.33 -7.16 -6.20
N TRP A 9 2.79 -7.51 -7.40
CA TRP A 9 3.73 -8.62 -7.62
C TRP A 9 4.85 -8.16 -8.52
N THR A 10 6.06 -8.67 -8.25
CA THR A 10 7.23 -8.43 -9.10
C THR A 10 7.80 -9.76 -9.53
N THR A 11 8.68 -9.72 -10.54
CA THR A 11 9.61 -10.83 -10.77
C THR A 11 10.59 -10.89 -9.59
N PRO A 12 11.22 -12.05 -9.33
CA PRO A 12 12.26 -12.11 -8.30
C PRO A 12 13.40 -11.10 -8.52
N GLN A 13 13.73 -10.81 -9.77
CA GLN A 13 14.80 -9.87 -10.11
C GLN A 13 14.45 -8.42 -9.74
N ASN A 14 13.16 -8.07 -9.81
CA ASN A 14 12.69 -6.71 -9.54
C ASN A 14 12.25 -6.49 -8.09
N ALA A 15 12.25 -7.53 -7.26
CA ALA A 15 11.71 -7.44 -5.90
C ALA A 15 12.44 -6.41 -5.04
N ASP A 16 13.77 -6.45 -5.03
CA ASP A 16 14.55 -5.49 -4.24
C ASP A 16 14.46 -4.08 -4.81
N VAL A 17 14.39 -3.96 -6.12
CA VAL A 17 14.22 -2.67 -6.81
C VAL A 17 12.90 -2.03 -6.38
N TYR A 18 11.81 -2.79 -6.39
CA TYR A 18 10.51 -2.31 -5.99
C TYR A 18 10.47 -1.92 -4.50
N GLU A 19 11.01 -2.77 -3.64
CA GLU A 19 11.04 -2.47 -2.21
C GLU A 19 11.83 -1.20 -1.94
N ASN A 20 12.98 -1.02 -2.58
CA ASN A 20 13.77 0.19 -2.43
C ASN A 20 13.04 1.43 -2.92
N LEU A 21 12.33 1.33 -4.06
CA LEU A 21 11.53 2.43 -4.59
C LEU A 21 10.45 2.87 -3.60
N LEU A 22 9.77 1.90 -2.96
CA LEU A 22 8.77 2.21 -1.94
C LEU A 22 9.38 2.93 -0.76
N LYS A 23 10.49 2.43 -0.23
CA LYS A 23 11.13 2.98 0.97
C LYS A 23 11.75 4.35 0.75
N THR A 24 12.30 4.60 -0.42
CA THR A 24 13.07 5.84 -0.68
C THR A 24 12.27 6.93 -1.36
N GLU A 25 11.21 6.61 -2.10
CA GLU A 25 10.44 7.60 -2.85
C GLU A 25 8.95 7.58 -2.53
N ILE A 26 8.30 6.42 -2.65
CA ILE A 26 6.84 6.36 -2.56
C ILE A 26 6.34 6.60 -1.14
N PHE A 27 6.86 5.88 -0.16
CA PHE A 27 6.43 6.04 1.23
C PHE A 27 6.76 7.44 1.78
N PRO A 28 7.98 7.98 1.55
CA PRO A 28 8.23 9.37 1.94
C PRO A 28 7.29 10.38 1.25
N GLY A 29 6.95 10.16 -0.02
CA GLY A 29 5.99 10.98 -0.73
C GLY A 29 4.59 10.94 -0.11
N ILE A 30 4.16 9.77 0.33
CA ILE A 30 2.88 9.62 1.02
C ILE A 30 2.91 10.37 2.37
N ALA A 31 3.98 10.18 3.13
CA ALA A 31 4.13 10.87 4.42
C ALA A 31 4.11 12.39 4.28
N ALA A 32 4.71 12.90 3.20
CA ALA A 32 4.79 14.34 2.94
C ALA A 32 3.43 14.97 2.64
N LYS A 33 2.41 14.19 2.29
CA LYS A 33 1.05 14.70 2.07
C LYS A 33 0.40 15.19 3.36
N ASN A 34 0.88 14.74 4.51
CA ASN A 34 0.36 15.10 5.83
C ASN A 34 -1.16 14.94 5.94
N VAL A 35 -1.68 13.81 5.50
CA VAL A 35 -3.12 13.55 5.53
C VAL A 35 -3.58 13.36 6.97
N PRO A 36 -4.55 14.18 7.45
CA PRO A 36 -5.08 14.01 8.79
C PRO A 36 -5.68 12.60 8.96
N GLY A 37 -5.33 11.94 10.05
CA GLY A 37 -5.85 10.60 10.34
C GLY A 37 -5.09 9.44 9.70
N TYR A 38 -4.12 9.70 8.84
CA TYR A 38 -3.20 8.66 8.36
C TYR A 38 -2.19 8.34 9.47
N ARG A 39 -2.11 7.09 9.89
CA ARG A 39 -1.35 6.71 11.08
C ARG A 39 -0.11 5.91 10.82
N GLU A 40 -0.19 4.93 9.91
CA GLU A 40 0.89 3.94 9.77
C GLU A 40 0.81 3.29 8.40
N ILE A 41 1.96 2.85 7.90
CA ILE A 41 2.05 2.02 6.71
C ILE A 41 3.00 0.86 6.99
N GLN A 42 2.60 -0.33 6.55
CA GLN A 42 3.40 -1.54 6.66
C GLN A 42 3.55 -2.17 5.29
N LEU A 43 4.73 -2.71 5.03
CA LEU A 43 5.01 -3.43 3.79
C LEU A 43 5.29 -4.88 4.14
N PHE A 44 4.55 -5.80 3.51
CA PHE A 44 4.77 -7.23 3.64
C PHE A 44 5.30 -7.77 2.32
N ARG A 45 6.20 -8.75 2.40
CA ARG A 45 6.83 -9.36 1.24
C ARG A 45 6.84 -10.88 1.40
N ARG A 46 6.46 -11.60 0.35
CA ARG A 46 6.43 -13.05 0.34
C ARG A 46 6.96 -13.60 -0.98
N PRO A 47 8.01 -14.44 -0.97
CA PRO A 47 8.46 -15.10 -2.20
C PRO A 47 7.48 -16.19 -2.60
N LEU A 48 7.17 -16.25 -3.89
CA LEU A 48 6.41 -17.32 -4.53
C LEU A 48 7.35 -18.03 -5.51
N ALA A 49 6.84 -19.00 -6.27
CA ALA A 49 7.70 -19.77 -7.18
C ALA A 49 8.37 -18.88 -8.24
N ASP A 50 7.57 -18.06 -8.92
CA ASP A 50 8.07 -17.24 -10.04
C ASP A 50 7.89 -15.73 -9.81
N GLU A 51 7.31 -15.35 -8.69
CA GLU A 51 7.02 -13.96 -8.37
C GLU A 51 7.32 -13.68 -6.91
N VAL A 52 7.38 -12.39 -6.56
CA VAL A 52 7.38 -11.95 -5.18
C VAL A 52 6.14 -11.10 -4.96
N GLU A 53 5.35 -11.46 -3.96
CA GLU A 53 4.14 -10.72 -3.59
C GLU A 53 4.49 -9.65 -2.57
N PHE A 54 3.94 -8.44 -2.79
CA PHE A 54 4.02 -7.34 -1.84
C PHE A 54 2.62 -6.93 -1.42
N ILE A 55 2.44 -6.73 -0.12
CA ILE A 55 1.20 -6.18 0.42
C ILE A 55 1.54 -4.88 1.11
N THR A 56 0.81 -3.82 0.76
CA THR A 56 0.88 -2.55 1.46
C THR A 56 -0.35 -2.41 2.33
N LEU A 57 -0.14 -2.19 3.62
CA LEU A 57 -1.21 -2.03 4.60
C LEU A 57 -1.08 -0.65 5.23
N MET A 58 -2.11 0.17 5.04
CA MET A 58 -2.17 1.53 5.59
C MET A 58 -3.28 1.62 6.62
N TRP A 59 -3.03 2.36 7.69
CA TRP A 59 -3.97 2.54 8.79
C TRP A 59 -4.45 3.99 8.85
N PHE A 60 -5.78 4.16 8.92
CA PHE A 60 -6.43 5.46 9.00
C PHE A 60 -7.39 5.50 10.18
N ASP A 61 -7.57 6.67 10.78
CA ASP A 61 -8.51 6.86 11.91
C ASP A 61 -9.96 6.61 11.52
N SER A 62 -10.31 6.90 10.25
CA SER A 62 -11.70 6.91 9.81
C SER A 62 -11.80 6.76 8.30
N TRP A 63 -13.01 6.49 7.81
CA TRP A 63 -13.32 6.52 6.37
C TRP A 63 -13.06 7.89 5.76
N GLU A 64 -13.29 8.95 6.53
CA GLU A 64 -13.04 10.32 6.08
C GLU A 64 -11.57 10.54 5.77
N ALA A 65 -10.69 10.01 6.61
CA ALA A 65 -9.24 10.09 6.38
C ALA A 65 -8.85 9.31 5.12
N VAL A 66 -9.46 8.15 4.86
CA VAL A 66 -9.24 7.39 3.63
C VAL A 66 -9.62 8.22 2.41
N LYS A 67 -10.76 8.90 2.45
CA LYS A 67 -11.23 9.75 1.35
C LYS A 67 -10.32 10.96 1.13
N GLN A 68 -9.83 11.55 2.19
CA GLN A 68 -8.86 12.66 2.09
C GLN A 68 -7.56 12.21 1.43
N PHE A 69 -7.15 11.00 1.70
CA PHE A 69 -5.93 10.43 1.09
C PHE A 69 -6.15 10.07 -0.38
N ALA A 70 -7.23 9.35 -0.68
CA ALA A 70 -7.43 8.67 -1.97
C ALA A 70 -8.52 9.30 -2.84
N GLY A 71 -9.28 10.29 -2.33
CA GLY A 71 -10.40 10.89 -3.03
C GLY A 71 -11.70 10.10 -2.87
N ASP A 72 -12.74 10.53 -3.57
CA ASP A 72 -14.06 9.89 -3.48
C ASP A 72 -14.04 8.48 -4.08
N ASP A 73 -13.23 8.27 -5.10
CA ASP A 73 -13.04 6.95 -5.72
C ASP A 73 -11.88 6.22 -5.02
N TYR A 74 -12.00 6.06 -3.72
CA TYR A 74 -10.91 5.53 -2.89
C TYR A 74 -10.63 4.05 -3.13
N GLU A 75 -11.51 3.30 -3.76
CA GLU A 75 -11.27 1.89 -4.08
C GLU A 75 -10.29 1.72 -5.24
N THR A 76 -10.21 2.69 -6.15
CA THR A 76 -9.26 2.62 -7.26
C THR A 76 -7.85 2.81 -6.73
N ALA A 77 -6.96 1.88 -7.05
CA ALA A 77 -5.56 1.98 -6.67
C ALA A 77 -4.85 2.99 -7.55
N TYR A 78 -4.04 3.85 -6.92
CA TYR A 78 -3.12 4.72 -7.64
C TYR A 78 -1.74 4.09 -7.64
N VAL A 79 -1.25 3.75 -8.83
CA VAL A 79 0.06 3.12 -8.98
C VAL A 79 0.96 4.06 -9.79
N PRO A 80 1.97 4.69 -9.17
CA PRO A 80 2.87 5.60 -9.87
C PRO A 80 3.58 4.93 -11.05
N ALA A 81 3.92 5.72 -12.06
CA ALA A 81 4.57 5.21 -13.27
C ALA A 81 5.84 4.40 -12.96
N LYS A 82 6.67 4.89 -12.01
CA LYS A 82 7.89 4.18 -11.62
C LYS A 82 7.60 2.80 -11.04
N ALA A 83 6.53 2.66 -10.25
CA ALA A 83 6.12 1.38 -9.69
C ALA A 83 5.62 0.45 -10.80
N ARG A 84 4.82 0.96 -11.74
CA ARG A 84 4.32 0.16 -12.86
C ARG A 84 5.44 -0.44 -13.71
N GLN A 85 6.57 0.25 -13.81
CA GLN A 85 7.71 -0.22 -14.60
C GLN A 85 8.37 -1.46 -14.00
N VAL A 86 8.28 -1.66 -12.70
CA VAL A 86 8.94 -2.78 -12.00
C VAL A 86 7.96 -3.84 -11.50
N LEU A 87 6.66 -3.54 -11.46
CA LEU A 87 5.63 -4.51 -11.11
C LEU A 87 5.29 -5.39 -12.32
N SER A 88 5.19 -6.70 -12.10
CA SER A 88 4.73 -7.61 -13.15
C SER A 88 3.21 -7.58 -13.28
N ARG A 89 2.51 -7.38 -12.16
CA ARG A 89 1.05 -7.21 -12.10
C ARG A 89 0.69 -6.58 -10.77
N PHE A 90 -0.51 -6.06 -10.67
CA PHE A 90 -1.01 -5.46 -9.42
C PHE A 90 -2.53 -5.39 -9.44
N ASP A 91 -3.12 -5.29 -8.25
CA ASP A 91 -4.55 -5.12 -8.12
C ASP A 91 -4.98 -3.71 -8.57
N ALA A 92 -6.04 -3.63 -9.35
CA ALA A 92 -6.60 -2.35 -9.79
C ALA A 92 -7.29 -1.60 -8.66
N THR A 93 -7.65 -2.30 -7.58
CA THR A 93 -8.37 -1.73 -6.45
C THR A 93 -7.66 -2.03 -5.14
N SER A 94 -7.90 -1.16 -4.15
CA SER A 94 -7.53 -1.41 -2.76
C SER A 94 -8.77 -1.81 -1.98
N GLN A 95 -8.61 -2.70 -1.00
CA GLN A 95 -9.68 -3.13 -0.12
C GLN A 95 -9.58 -2.42 1.22
N HIS A 96 -10.72 -2.10 1.82
CA HIS A 96 -10.78 -1.39 3.09
C HIS A 96 -11.56 -2.20 4.11
N TYR A 97 -11.02 -2.26 5.32
CA TYR A 97 -11.57 -3.05 6.42
C TYR A 97 -11.59 -2.23 7.68
N GLU A 98 -12.69 -2.33 8.43
CA GLU A 98 -12.76 -1.77 9.77
C GLU A 98 -12.05 -2.70 10.74
N ILE A 99 -11.22 -2.13 11.63
CA ILE A 99 -10.65 -2.91 12.72
C ILE A 99 -11.76 -3.16 13.74
N ARG A 100 -12.08 -4.40 14.00
CA ARG A 100 -13.13 -4.78 14.95
C ARG A 100 -12.55 -5.18 16.31
N GLU A 101 -11.31 -5.61 16.34
CA GLU A 101 -10.63 -5.97 17.57
C GLU A 101 -9.12 -5.96 17.34
N ARG A 102 -8.39 -5.50 18.35
CA ARG A 102 -6.92 -5.53 18.34
C ARG A 102 -6.45 -5.84 19.75
N LEU A 103 -5.75 -6.96 19.90
CA LEU A 103 -5.20 -7.41 21.18
C LEU A 103 -3.68 -7.42 21.07
N ALA A 104 -3.03 -6.76 22.01
CA ALA A 104 -1.56 -6.74 22.10
C ALA A 104 -1.14 -7.55 23.32
N TYR A 105 -0.13 -8.39 23.15
CA TYR A 105 0.36 -9.26 24.22
C TYR A 105 1.82 -8.94 24.58
#